data_c3fd031fe6443a1bdf72f2195668801a
#
_entry.id   c3fd031fe6443a1bdf72f2195668801a
#
_cell.length_a   1.000
_cell.length_b   1.000
_cell.length_c   1.000
_cell.angle_alpha   90.00
_cell.angle_beta   90.00
_cell.angle_gamma   90.00
#
_symmetry.space_group_name_H-M   'P 1'
#
loop_
_entity.id
_entity.type
_entity.pdbx_description
1 polymer ?
#
loop_
_entity_poly.entity_id
_entity_poly.type
_entity_poly.pdbx_seq_one_letter_code
_entity_poly.pdbx_strand_id
1 'polypeptide(L)'
;MVLGLSHGLTRAQNVNHQALIIQKPVDKSSPLLSKAISENECLTCDFEYYRTNRFGINELYFKVKLINARIASIKHIVPHTVNTSQGQPEEAISFTYESITQEHCVAGTNAYSLWEERLY
;
A
#
# COMPACT_ATOMS: atom_id res chain seq x y z
N MET A 1 4.52 2.14 -10.29
CA MET A 1 5.46 1.16 -9.69
C MET A 1 5.71 1.51 -8.23
N VAL A 2 5.51 0.57 -7.34
CA VAL A 2 5.76 0.77 -5.91
C VAL A 2 7.14 0.21 -5.58
N LEU A 3 7.99 1.00 -4.92
CA LEU A 3 9.33 0.59 -4.52
C LEU A 3 9.33 -0.17 -3.20
N GLY A 4 8.40 0.13 -2.33
CA GLY A 4 8.29 -0.53 -1.05
C GLY A 4 6.89 -0.41 -0.47
N LEU A 5 6.52 -1.35 0.39
CA LEU A 5 5.24 -1.37 1.08
C LEU A 5 5.47 -1.86 2.50
N SER A 6 4.83 -1.17 3.45
CA SER A 6 4.89 -1.53 4.86
C SER A 6 3.47 -1.54 5.42
N HIS A 7 3.13 -2.59 6.12
CA HIS A 7 1.83 -2.76 6.74
C HIS A 7 1.96 -3.58 8.00
N GLY A 8 1.17 -3.27 9.01
CA GLY A 8 1.21 -3.99 10.27
C GLY A 8 -0.18 -4.18 10.88
N LEU A 9 -0.31 -5.28 11.59
CA LEU A 9 -1.46 -5.60 12.42
C LEU A 9 -0.95 -5.90 13.81
N THR A 10 -1.59 -5.34 14.81
CA THR A 10 -1.29 -5.65 16.22
C THR A 10 -2.57 -6.05 16.92
N ARG A 11 -2.45 -6.77 18.02
CA ARG A 11 -3.60 -7.22 18.77
C ARG A 11 -3.37 -7.07 20.27
N ALA A 12 -4.32 -6.44 20.92
CA ALA A 12 -4.45 -6.47 22.38
C ALA A 12 -5.78 -7.16 22.72
N GLN A 13 -6.87 -6.42 22.93
CA GLN A 13 -8.21 -7.00 23.02
C GLN A 13 -8.84 -7.15 21.64
N ASN A 14 -8.54 -6.21 20.76
CA ASN A 14 -9.02 -6.20 19.38
C ASN A 14 -7.82 -6.11 18.44
N VAL A 15 -8.05 -6.42 17.17
CA VAL A 15 -7.05 -6.20 16.13
C VAL A 15 -6.86 -4.70 15.95
N ASN A 16 -5.61 -4.25 16.00
CA ASN A 16 -5.21 -2.90 15.68
C ASN A 16 -4.54 -2.87 14.32
N HIS A 17 -5.19 -2.20 13.37
CA HIS A 17 -4.63 -2.02 12.05
C HIS A 17 -3.72 -0.80 12.03
N GLN A 18 -2.55 -0.97 11.44
CA GLN A 18 -1.66 0.14 11.16
C GLN A 18 -1.88 0.60 9.72
N ALA A 19 -1.59 1.87 9.46
CA ALA A 19 -1.68 2.40 8.12
C ALA A 19 -0.80 1.59 7.16
N LEU A 20 -1.29 1.36 5.95
CA LEU A 20 -0.49 0.76 4.90
C LEU A 20 0.29 1.88 4.22
N ILE A 21 1.61 1.74 4.16
CA ILE A 21 2.50 2.76 3.64
C ILE A 21 3.18 2.22 2.39
N ILE A 22 3.10 2.96 1.30
CA ILE A 22 3.84 2.64 0.08
C ILE A 22 4.88 3.71 -0.20
N GLN A 23 5.98 3.31 -0.81
CA GLN A 23 6.98 4.22 -1.37
C GLN A 23 7.02 4.02 -2.87
N LYS A 24 6.99 5.11 -3.61
CA LYS A 24 7.04 5.08 -5.06
C LYS A 24 7.73 6.31 -5.61
N PRO A 25 8.26 6.25 -6.84
CA PRO A 25 8.78 7.44 -7.49
C PRO A 25 7.66 8.46 -7.74
N VAL A 26 8.02 9.74 -7.72
CA VAL A 26 7.10 10.78 -8.15
C VAL A 26 6.84 10.60 -9.64
N ASP A 27 5.58 10.48 -10.01
CA ASP A 27 5.16 10.22 -11.39
C ASP A 27 3.87 10.95 -11.73
N LYS A 28 3.25 10.58 -12.83
CA LYS A 28 2.01 11.21 -13.30
C LYS A 28 0.83 11.01 -12.36
N SER A 29 0.86 10.02 -11.48
CA SER A 29 -0.20 9.79 -10.49
C SER A 29 -0.08 10.71 -9.28
N SER A 30 1.07 11.32 -9.05
CA SER A 30 1.32 12.14 -7.85
C SER A 30 0.34 13.30 -7.68
N PRO A 31 0.01 14.10 -8.73
CA PRO A 31 -1.01 15.14 -8.60
C PRO A 31 -2.39 14.59 -8.28
N LEU A 32 -2.74 13.43 -8.81
CA LEU A 32 -4.04 12.80 -8.56
C LEU A 32 -4.15 12.35 -7.11
N LEU A 33 -3.08 11.82 -6.54
CA LEU A 33 -3.03 11.42 -5.13
C LEU A 33 -3.10 12.64 -4.22
N SER A 34 -2.45 13.75 -4.58
CA SER A 34 -2.54 15.00 -3.84
C SER A 34 -3.97 15.55 -3.84
N LYS A 35 -4.67 15.42 -4.96
CA LYS A 35 -6.08 15.80 -5.03
C LYS A 35 -6.94 14.90 -4.15
N ALA A 36 -6.68 13.61 -4.15
CA ALA A 36 -7.45 12.65 -3.36
C ALA A 36 -7.34 12.92 -1.86
N ILE A 37 -6.15 13.26 -1.35
CA ILE A 37 -5.99 13.60 0.07
C ILE A 37 -6.66 14.93 0.40
N SER A 38 -6.55 15.92 -0.49
CA SER A 38 -7.16 17.23 -0.28
C SER A 38 -8.68 17.15 -0.20
N GLU A 39 -9.29 16.28 -0.99
CA GLU A 39 -10.73 16.09 -1.03
C GLU A 39 -11.23 14.99 -0.10
N ASN A 40 -10.35 14.36 0.67
CA ASN A 40 -10.67 13.22 1.53
C ASN A 40 -11.45 12.14 0.76
N GLU A 41 -10.93 11.79 -0.40
CA GLU A 41 -11.58 10.91 -1.34
C GLU A 41 -11.55 9.46 -0.86
N CYS A 42 -12.67 8.76 -1.02
CA CYS A 42 -12.77 7.34 -0.70
C CYS A 42 -12.27 6.51 -1.88
N LEU A 43 -11.32 5.63 -1.64
CA LEU A 43 -10.62 4.90 -2.68
C LEU A 43 -10.76 3.39 -2.47
N THR A 44 -10.67 2.66 -3.58
CA THR A 44 -10.40 1.22 -3.58
C THR A 44 -9.01 1.02 -4.13
N CYS A 45 -8.14 0.40 -3.35
CA CYS A 45 -6.74 0.23 -3.71
C CYS A 45 -6.44 -1.25 -3.90
N ASP A 46 -5.80 -1.58 -5.00
CA ASP A 46 -5.34 -2.93 -5.30
C ASP A 46 -3.82 -2.92 -5.42
N PHE A 47 -3.16 -3.74 -4.59
CA PHE A 47 -1.72 -3.94 -4.66
C PHE A 47 -1.44 -5.35 -5.12
N GLU A 48 -0.75 -5.47 -6.22
CA GLU A 48 -0.44 -6.76 -6.83
C GLU A 48 1.06 -7.04 -6.67
N TYR A 49 1.38 -8.22 -6.15
CA TYR A 49 2.75 -8.65 -5.92
C TYR A 49 3.13 -9.67 -6.97
N TYR A 50 4.19 -9.39 -7.71
CA TYR A 50 4.70 -10.25 -8.76
C TYR A 50 6.04 -10.84 -8.37
N ARG A 51 6.30 -12.04 -8.85
CA ARG A 51 7.61 -12.67 -8.71
C ARG A 51 7.92 -13.46 -9.97
N THR A 52 9.21 -13.70 -10.20
CA THR A 52 9.64 -14.58 -11.28
C THR A 52 9.61 -16.01 -10.78
N ASN A 53 8.84 -16.87 -11.44
CA ASN A 53 8.76 -18.27 -11.08
C ASN A 53 9.99 -19.05 -11.59
N ARG A 54 10.04 -20.34 -11.28
CA ARG A 54 11.18 -21.21 -11.67
C ARG A 54 11.36 -21.36 -13.18
N PHE A 55 10.35 -20.99 -13.97
CA PHE A 55 10.41 -21.04 -15.44
C PHE A 55 10.83 -19.70 -16.04
N GLY A 56 11.18 -18.72 -15.22
CA GLY A 56 11.55 -17.39 -15.67
C GLY A 56 10.35 -16.51 -16.05
N ILE A 57 9.15 -16.91 -15.74
CA ILE A 57 7.93 -16.18 -16.07
C ILE A 57 7.50 -15.35 -14.87
N ASN A 58 7.19 -14.08 -15.12
CA ASN A 58 6.67 -13.18 -14.10
C ASN A 58 5.23 -13.58 -13.77
N GLU A 59 4.95 -13.88 -12.50
CA GLU A 59 3.62 -14.30 -12.07
C GLU A 59 3.09 -13.47 -10.91
N LEU A 60 1.79 -13.21 -10.92
CA LEU A 60 1.09 -12.60 -9.80
C LEU A 60 0.89 -13.67 -8.72
N TYR A 61 1.47 -13.45 -7.53
CA TYR A 61 1.36 -14.46 -6.47
C TYR A 61 0.60 -13.98 -5.24
N PHE A 62 0.47 -12.68 -5.04
CA PHE A 62 -0.18 -12.15 -3.85
C PHE A 62 -0.90 -10.85 -4.18
N LYS A 63 -2.07 -10.65 -3.60
CA LYS A 63 -2.85 -9.42 -3.74
C LYS A 63 -3.24 -8.88 -2.39
N VAL A 64 -3.19 -7.57 -2.25
CA VAL A 64 -3.78 -6.85 -1.12
C VAL A 64 -4.77 -5.84 -1.67
N LYS A 65 -5.99 -5.87 -1.18
CA LYS A 65 -7.04 -4.95 -1.58
C LYS A 65 -7.55 -4.17 -0.37
N LEU A 66 -7.55 -2.85 -0.49
CA LEU A 66 -8.11 -1.95 0.51
C LEU A 66 -9.44 -1.43 0.01
N ILE A 67 -10.47 -1.54 0.83
CA ILE A 67 -11.82 -1.06 0.51
C ILE A 67 -12.14 0.12 1.41
N ASN A 68 -12.73 1.15 0.81
CA ASN A 68 -13.03 2.43 1.48
C ASN A 68 -11.77 2.98 2.14
N ALA A 69 -10.69 3.03 1.37
CA ALA A 69 -9.43 3.58 1.81
C ALA A 69 -9.39 5.09 1.65
N ARG A 70 -8.63 5.73 2.52
CA ARG A 70 -8.36 7.16 2.44
C ARG A 70 -6.88 7.38 2.64
N ILE A 71 -6.37 8.41 1.98
CA ILE A 71 -4.97 8.79 2.16
C ILE A 71 -4.86 9.58 3.44
N ALA A 72 -4.07 9.07 4.39
CA ALA A 72 -3.83 9.74 5.66
C ALA A 72 -2.69 10.75 5.56
N SER A 73 -1.66 10.45 4.77
CA SER A 73 -0.53 11.36 4.58
C SER A 73 0.18 11.09 3.27
N ILE A 74 0.79 12.13 2.73
CA ILE A 74 1.71 12.06 1.60
C ILE A 74 2.96 12.83 1.98
N LYS A 75 4.11 12.19 1.85
CA LYS A 75 5.40 12.81 2.13
C LYS A 75 6.29 12.69 0.90
N HIS A 76 6.76 13.82 0.39
CA HIS A 76 7.71 13.84 -0.71
C HIS A 76 9.12 13.80 -0.16
N ILE A 77 9.96 12.96 -0.75
CA ILE A 77 11.35 12.80 -0.39
C ILE A 77 12.18 13.09 -1.63
N VAL A 78 12.96 14.17 -1.56
CA VAL A 78 13.88 14.51 -2.64
C VAL A 78 15.29 14.22 -2.13
N PRO A 79 15.95 13.16 -2.64
CA PRO A 79 17.29 12.81 -2.18
C PRO A 79 18.29 13.90 -2.49
N HIS A 80 19.31 14.00 -1.67
CA HIS A 80 20.40 14.95 -1.87
C HIS A 80 21.31 14.40 -2.97
N THR A 81 21.23 14.96 -4.17
CA THR A 81 21.88 14.42 -5.36
C THR A 81 23.38 14.63 -5.41
N VAL A 82 23.94 15.47 -4.54
CA VAL A 82 25.38 15.74 -4.51
C VAL A 82 26.17 14.50 -4.08
N ASN A 83 25.61 13.70 -3.19
CA ASN A 83 26.27 12.52 -2.62
C ASN A 83 25.69 11.18 -3.12
N THR A 84 24.60 11.20 -3.87
CA THR A 84 23.97 10.00 -4.41
C THR A 84 23.62 10.23 -5.87
N SER A 85 24.31 9.56 -6.74
CA SER A 85 24.09 9.69 -8.18
C SER A 85 22.79 9.03 -8.67
N GLN A 86 22.05 8.37 -7.78
CA GLN A 86 20.84 7.61 -8.14
C GLN A 86 19.59 8.16 -7.49
N GLY A 87 19.64 9.36 -6.90
CA GLY A 87 18.53 9.92 -6.19
C GLY A 87 17.40 10.36 -7.12
N GLN A 88 16.33 9.61 -7.16
CA GLN A 88 15.07 10.05 -7.76
C GLN A 88 14.16 10.60 -6.67
N PRO A 89 13.36 11.64 -6.97
CA PRO A 89 12.32 12.05 -6.04
C PRO A 89 11.33 10.90 -5.80
N GLU A 90 11.04 10.66 -4.54
CA GLU A 90 10.12 9.61 -4.13
C GLU A 90 9.01 10.21 -3.26
N GLU A 91 7.94 9.47 -3.11
CA GLU A 91 6.88 9.83 -2.19
C GLU A 91 6.47 8.62 -1.34
N ALA A 92 6.14 8.89 -0.08
CA ALA A 92 5.60 7.93 0.85
C ALA A 92 4.13 8.27 1.09
N ILE A 93 3.25 7.32 0.85
CA ILE A 93 1.80 7.52 0.95
C ILE A 93 1.26 6.54 1.97
N SER A 94 0.55 7.08 2.98
CA SER A 94 -0.08 6.29 4.03
C SER A 94 -1.57 6.19 3.78
N PHE A 95 -2.10 4.98 3.82
CA PHE A 95 -3.53 4.70 3.66
C PHE A 95 -4.12 4.17 4.95
N THR A 96 -5.28 4.70 5.31
CA THR A 96 -6.20 4.04 6.23
C THR A 96 -7.32 3.41 5.41
N TYR A 97 -8.03 2.44 5.97
CA TYR A 97 -9.04 1.69 5.19
C TYR A 97 -10.13 1.17 6.11
N GLU A 98 -11.28 0.87 5.53
CA GLU A 98 -12.36 0.20 6.26
C GLU A 98 -12.10 -1.29 6.35
N SER A 99 -11.66 -1.91 5.26
CA SER A 99 -11.34 -3.33 5.24
C SER A 99 -10.14 -3.62 4.36
N ILE A 100 -9.46 -4.71 4.69
CA ILE A 100 -8.34 -5.22 3.92
C ILE A 100 -8.59 -6.69 3.58
N THR A 101 -8.34 -7.05 2.34
CA THR A 101 -8.38 -8.42 1.85
C THR A 101 -7.00 -8.82 1.36
N GLN A 102 -6.53 -9.97 1.80
CA GLN A 102 -5.27 -10.56 1.35
C GLN A 102 -5.55 -11.88 0.67
N GLU A 103 -4.92 -12.10 -0.47
CA GLU A 103 -5.11 -13.32 -1.25
C GLU A 103 -3.78 -13.83 -1.75
N HIS A 104 -3.50 -15.11 -1.51
CA HIS A 104 -2.38 -15.81 -2.13
C HIS A 104 -2.89 -16.52 -3.38
N CYS A 105 -2.57 -15.96 -4.55
CA CYS A 105 -3.17 -16.38 -5.81
C CYS A 105 -2.78 -17.81 -6.24
N VAL A 106 -1.55 -18.22 -5.94
CA VAL A 106 -1.06 -19.56 -6.30
C VAL A 106 -1.64 -20.63 -5.38
N ALA A 107 -1.70 -20.34 -4.07
CA ALA A 107 -2.23 -21.29 -3.08
C ALA A 107 -3.77 -21.27 -2.99
N GLY A 108 -4.41 -20.24 -3.51
CA GLY A 108 -5.86 -20.09 -3.43
C GLY A 108 -6.39 -19.76 -2.06
N THR A 109 -5.57 -19.19 -1.18
CA THR A 109 -5.99 -18.80 0.17
C THR A 109 -6.28 -17.31 0.23
N ASN A 110 -7.22 -16.91 1.08
CA ASN A 110 -7.54 -15.52 1.29
C ASN A 110 -7.93 -15.23 2.73
N ALA A 111 -7.85 -13.96 3.11
CA ALA A 111 -8.25 -13.48 4.41
C ALA A 111 -8.80 -12.06 4.28
N TYR A 112 -9.72 -11.72 5.16
CA TYR A 112 -10.40 -10.43 5.19
C TYR A 112 -10.42 -9.91 6.62
N SER A 113 -10.21 -8.62 6.80
CA SER A 113 -10.23 -7.99 8.11
C SER A 113 -10.77 -6.58 8.04
N LEU A 114 -11.56 -6.20 9.03
CA LEU A 114 -12.08 -4.86 9.18
C LEU A 114 -11.16 -4.02 10.06
N TRP A 115 -11.01 -2.75 9.73
CA TRP A 115 -10.22 -1.80 10.52
C TRP A 115 -10.73 -1.71 11.96
N GLU A 116 -12.05 -1.65 12.13
CA GLU A 116 -12.70 -1.53 13.43
C GLU A 116 -13.46 -2.80 13.79
N GLU A 117 -12.74 -3.90 13.92
CA GLU A 117 -13.34 -5.15 14.36
C GLU A 117 -13.39 -5.19 15.89
N ARG A 118 -14.60 -5.35 16.44
CA ARG A 118 -14.79 -5.41 17.89
C ARG A 118 -15.23 -6.81 18.31
N LEU A 119 -14.65 -7.27 19.42
CA LEU A 119 -15.09 -8.48 20.07
C LEU A 119 -16.16 -8.12 21.13
N TYR A 120 -17.26 -8.79 21.04
CA TYR A 120 -18.34 -8.62 22.03
C TYR A 120 -18.35 -9.79 22.99
#